data_98fd03a4644c4eaac5d1d6eaa2873b60
#
_entry.id   98fd03a4644c4eaac5d1d6eaa2873b60
#
_cell.length_a   1.000
_cell.length_b   1.000
_cell.length_c   1.000
_cell.angle_alpha   90.00
_cell.angle_beta   90.00
_cell.angle_gamma   90.00
#
_symmetry.space_group_name_H-M   'P 1'
#
loop_
_entity.id
_entity.type
_entity.pdbx_description
1 polymer ?
#
loop_
_entity_poly.entity_id
_entity_poly.type
_entity_poly.pdbx_seq_one_letter_code
_entity_poly.pdbx_strand_id
1 'polypeptide(L)'
;AAISENKLVGAVPLYLKSNSQGEYIFDHNWAHAFERAGGRYYPKLQISIPFTPVTGRRILVSENAPNHTAILLLQSAIKLCKQNKLSSLHATFCSKQEFELGQQLGMLGRVSQQFHWLNDGYSNFSDFLNALSSRKRKNINKERAKANDFGGQIEILTGKEIKKDH
;
A
#
# COMPACT_ATOMS: atom_id res chain seq x y z
N ALA A 1 -15.61 -9.25 8.50
CA ALA A 1 -15.31 -9.39 9.94
C ALA A 1 -15.54 -10.84 10.39
N ALA A 2 -14.81 -11.28 11.40
CA ALA A 2 -15.01 -12.54 12.10
C ALA A 2 -15.52 -12.26 13.52
N ILE A 3 -16.58 -12.96 13.90
CA ILE A 3 -17.23 -12.85 15.21
C ILE A 3 -17.21 -14.22 15.88
N SER A 4 -16.80 -14.28 17.13
CA SER A 4 -16.84 -15.47 17.97
C SER A 4 -17.43 -15.07 19.32
N GLU A 5 -18.40 -15.85 19.83
CA GLU A 5 -19.07 -15.58 21.09
C GLU A 5 -19.57 -14.12 21.22
N ASN A 6 -20.18 -13.59 20.14
CA ASN A 6 -20.64 -12.19 20.03
C ASN A 6 -19.55 -11.12 20.15
N LYS A 7 -18.26 -11.49 20.03
CA LYS A 7 -17.15 -10.54 20.05
C LYS A 7 -16.46 -10.50 18.69
N LEU A 8 -16.04 -9.32 18.26
CA LEU A 8 -15.22 -9.13 17.07
C LEU A 8 -13.82 -9.70 17.34
N VAL A 9 -13.45 -10.78 16.65
CA VAL A 9 -12.16 -11.45 16.81
C VAL A 9 -11.23 -11.26 15.62
N GLY A 10 -11.74 -10.71 14.50
CA GLY A 10 -10.91 -10.39 13.36
C GLY A 10 -11.62 -9.59 12.28
N ALA A 11 -10.85 -8.85 11.49
CA ALA A 11 -11.36 -8.03 10.40
C ALA A 11 -10.34 -7.93 9.26
N VAL A 12 -10.85 -7.67 8.05
CA VAL A 12 -10.07 -7.38 6.85
C VAL A 12 -10.66 -6.15 6.18
N PRO A 13 -9.88 -5.09 5.95
CA PRO A 13 -10.30 -3.97 5.11
C PRO A 13 -10.40 -4.45 3.65
N LEU A 14 -11.60 -4.39 3.09
CA LEU A 14 -11.90 -4.94 1.78
C LEU A 14 -12.66 -3.92 0.94
N TYR A 15 -12.13 -3.60 -0.24
CA TYR A 15 -12.65 -2.58 -1.13
C TYR A 15 -13.02 -3.18 -2.48
N LEU A 16 -14.17 -2.77 -3.03
CA LEU A 16 -14.52 -3.02 -4.42
C LEU A 16 -13.92 -1.90 -5.27
N LYS A 17 -13.04 -2.24 -6.21
CA LYS A 17 -12.26 -1.29 -7.00
C LYS A 17 -12.60 -1.40 -8.48
N SER A 18 -12.95 -0.27 -9.10
CA SER A 18 -13.12 -0.11 -10.55
C SER A 18 -11.85 0.34 -11.29
N ASN A 19 -10.79 0.64 -10.55
CA ASN A 19 -9.48 1.06 -11.06
C ASN A 19 -8.41 0.79 -10.00
N SER A 20 -7.13 0.97 -10.33
CA SER A 20 -5.99 0.77 -9.41
C SER A 20 -5.43 2.06 -8.82
N GLN A 21 -6.16 3.16 -8.89
CA GLN A 21 -5.71 4.42 -8.29
C GLN A 21 -5.60 4.30 -6.77
N GLY A 22 -4.54 4.87 -6.21
CA GLY A 22 -4.27 4.85 -4.77
C GLY A 22 -3.71 3.54 -4.23
N GLU A 23 -3.40 2.56 -5.09
CA GLU A 23 -2.84 1.27 -4.67
C GLU A 23 -1.30 1.24 -4.68
N TYR A 24 -0.65 2.08 -5.47
CA TYR A 24 0.81 2.19 -5.63
C TYR A 24 1.52 0.90 -6.04
N ILE A 25 0.83 -0.02 -6.72
CA ILE A 25 1.39 -1.27 -7.26
C ILE A 25 1.62 -1.22 -8.78
N PHE A 26 1.16 -0.15 -9.44
CA PHE A 26 1.38 0.14 -10.88
C PHE A 26 1.06 -1.03 -11.80
N ASP A 27 -0.11 -1.65 -11.62
CA ASP A 27 -0.54 -2.84 -12.35
C ASP A 27 -1.25 -2.52 -13.70
N HIS A 28 -1.13 -1.31 -14.21
CA HIS A 28 -1.79 -0.86 -15.44
C HIS A 28 -1.43 -1.74 -16.65
N ASN A 29 -0.16 -2.14 -16.78
CA ASN A 29 0.28 -3.02 -17.86
C ASN A 29 -0.37 -4.41 -17.78
N TRP A 30 -0.59 -4.92 -16.57
CA TRP A 30 -1.31 -6.17 -16.34
C TRP A 30 -2.78 -6.04 -16.73
N ALA A 31 -3.43 -4.96 -16.31
CA ALA A 31 -4.82 -4.68 -16.66
C ALA A 31 -4.99 -4.64 -18.19
N HIS A 32 -4.16 -3.86 -18.88
CA HIS A 32 -4.20 -3.74 -20.34
C HIS A 32 -3.90 -5.07 -21.04
N ALA A 33 -2.94 -5.86 -20.56
CA ALA A 33 -2.63 -7.17 -21.16
C ALA A 33 -3.79 -8.14 -20.99
N PHE A 34 -4.40 -8.18 -19.81
CA PHE A 34 -5.53 -9.05 -19.51
C PHE A 34 -6.77 -8.68 -20.34
N GLU A 35 -7.07 -7.38 -20.48
CA GLU A 35 -8.18 -6.87 -21.27
C GLU A 35 -7.97 -7.12 -22.78
N ARG A 36 -6.75 -6.96 -23.29
CA ARG A 36 -6.43 -7.31 -24.70
C ARG A 36 -6.57 -8.81 -24.97
N ALA A 37 -6.38 -9.65 -23.98
CA ALA A 37 -6.62 -11.08 -24.07
C ALA A 37 -8.11 -11.46 -23.95
N GLY A 38 -9.03 -10.48 -23.93
CA GLY A 38 -10.48 -10.70 -23.82
C GLY A 38 -10.96 -10.87 -22.37
N GLY A 39 -10.11 -10.67 -21.37
CA GLY A 39 -10.47 -10.72 -19.97
C GLY A 39 -11.06 -9.39 -19.48
N ARG A 40 -11.64 -9.42 -18.28
CA ARG A 40 -12.15 -8.23 -17.58
C ARG A 40 -11.37 -8.04 -16.29
N TYR A 41 -10.47 -7.06 -16.22
CA TYR A 41 -9.62 -6.83 -15.06
C TYR A 41 -10.38 -6.15 -13.90
N TYR A 42 -11.37 -5.35 -14.18
CA TYR A 42 -12.21 -4.68 -13.18
C TYR A 42 -13.68 -5.10 -13.31
N PRO A 43 -14.50 -5.01 -12.23
CA PRO A 43 -14.11 -4.65 -10.88
C PRO A 43 -13.37 -5.79 -10.17
N LYS A 44 -12.45 -5.42 -9.26
CA LYS A 44 -11.69 -6.36 -8.43
C LYS A 44 -11.91 -6.08 -6.94
N LEU A 45 -11.67 -7.08 -6.08
CA LEU A 45 -11.57 -6.87 -4.64
C LEU A 45 -10.13 -6.54 -4.25
N GLN A 46 -9.98 -5.62 -3.30
CA GLN A 46 -8.70 -5.16 -2.81
C GLN A 46 -8.64 -5.19 -1.28
N ILE A 47 -7.70 -5.95 -0.73
CA ILE A 47 -7.29 -5.89 0.67
C ILE A 47 -6.09 -4.95 0.76
N SER A 48 -6.29 -3.76 1.32
CA SER A 48 -5.23 -2.73 1.42
C SER A 48 -5.57 -1.68 2.48
N ILE A 49 -4.59 -0.84 2.78
CA ILE A 49 -4.83 0.46 3.40
C ILE A 49 -4.74 1.48 2.26
N PRO A 50 -5.82 2.21 1.95
CA PRO A 50 -5.83 3.14 0.83
C PRO A 50 -4.73 4.20 0.93
N PHE A 51 -4.13 4.56 -0.19
CA PHE A 51 -3.07 5.57 -0.31
C PHE A 51 -1.86 5.35 0.59
N THR A 52 -1.63 4.10 1.06
CA THR A 52 -0.57 3.80 2.02
C THR A 52 0.28 2.63 1.50
N PRO A 53 1.33 2.90 0.71
CA PRO A 53 2.22 1.88 0.15
C PRO A 53 3.25 1.38 1.18
N VAL A 54 2.79 1.02 2.36
CA VAL A 54 3.63 0.56 3.48
C VAL A 54 3.29 -0.89 3.82
N THR A 55 4.30 -1.73 3.94
CA THR A 55 4.14 -3.12 4.38
C THR A 55 3.63 -3.17 5.82
N GLY A 56 2.61 -3.99 6.05
CA GLY A 56 2.03 -4.18 7.38
C GLY A 56 0.89 -5.19 7.35
N ARG A 57 0.31 -5.44 8.52
CA ARG A 57 -0.82 -6.37 8.65
C ARG A 57 -2.03 -5.88 7.86
N ARG A 58 -2.61 -6.78 7.07
CA ARG A 58 -3.85 -6.58 6.31
C ARG A 58 -4.99 -7.40 6.88
N ILE A 59 -4.68 -8.46 7.60
CA ILE A 59 -5.64 -9.30 8.31
C ILE A 59 -5.49 -9.00 9.79
N LEU A 60 -6.45 -8.29 10.35
CA LEU A 60 -6.45 -7.90 11.76
C LEU A 60 -7.10 -9.00 12.57
N VAL A 61 -6.35 -9.59 13.50
CA VAL A 61 -6.81 -10.69 14.36
C VAL A 61 -6.48 -10.33 15.80
N SER A 62 -7.46 -10.49 16.68
CA SER A 62 -7.30 -10.32 18.14
C SER A 62 -6.34 -11.39 18.69
N GLU A 63 -5.60 -11.06 19.73
CA GLU A 63 -4.69 -12.01 20.42
C GLU A 63 -5.42 -13.23 20.95
N ASN A 64 -6.68 -13.07 21.37
CA ASN A 64 -7.51 -14.15 21.91
C ASN A 64 -8.37 -14.85 20.83
N ALA A 65 -8.14 -14.56 19.55
CA ALA A 65 -8.89 -15.20 18.50
C ALA A 65 -8.42 -16.64 18.25
N PRO A 66 -9.31 -17.54 17.77
CA PRO A 66 -8.90 -18.87 17.33
C PRO A 66 -7.80 -18.79 16.26
N ASN A 67 -6.81 -19.69 16.32
CA ASN A 67 -5.64 -19.69 15.43
C ASN A 67 -5.98 -19.70 13.94
N HIS A 68 -7.13 -20.23 13.57
CA HIS A 68 -7.59 -20.31 12.17
C HIS A 68 -8.33 -19.04 11.67
N THR A 69 -8.50 -18.01 12.51
CA THR A 69 -9.30 -16.81 12.17
C THR A 69 -8.75 -16.10 10.93
N ALA A 70 -7.43 -15.95 10.79
CA ALA A 70 -6.82 -15.32 9.62
C ALA A 70 -7.11 -16.11 8.33
N ILE A 71 -7.03 -17.44 8.40
CA ILE A 71 -7.33 -18.34 7.27
C ILE A 71 -8.80 -18.16 6.85
N LEU A 72 -9.73 -18.20 7.80
CA LEU A 72 -11.17 -18.05 7.53
C LEU A 72 -11.50 -16.69 6.92
N LEU A 73 -10.87 -15.60 7.39
CA LEU A 73 -11.06 -14.28 6.84
C LEU A 73 -10.63 -14.20 5.36
N LEU A 74 -9.45 -14.75 5.05
CA LEU A 74 -8.94 -14.73 3.67
C LEU A 74 -9.75 -15.65 2.76
N GLN A 75 -10.13 -16.85 3.22
CA GLN A 75 -11.02 -17.75 2.49
C GLN A 75 -12.39 -17.11 2.23
N SER A 76 -12.93 -16.38 3.21
CA SER A 76 -14.20 -15.65 3.06
C SER A 76 -14.09 -14.55 2.01
N ALA A 77 -12.97 -13.83 1.96
CA ALA A 77 -12.73 -12.82 0.93
C ALA A 77 -12.62 -13.45 -0.47
N ILE A 78 -11.93 -14.59 -0.60
CA ILE A 78 -11.85 -15.38 -1.84
C ILE A 78 -13.24 -15.85 -2.28
N LYS A 79 -14.02 -16.37 -1.34
CA LYS A 79 -15.40 -16.83 -1.60
C LYS A 79 -16.29 -15.67 -2.06
N LEU A 80 -16.21 -14.54 -1.38
CA LEU A 80 -16.95 -13.32 -1.75
C LEU A 80 -16.62 -12.85 -3.17
N CYS A 81 -15.34 -12.86 -3.53
CA CYS A 81 -14.88 -12.53 -4.88
C CYS A 81 -15.52 -13.44 -5.92
N LYS A 82 -15.50 -14.76 -5.70
CA LYS A 82 -16.08 -15.76 -6.61
C LYS A 82 -17.60 -15.63 -6.71
N GLN A 83 -18.30 -15.49 -5.59
CA GLN A 83 -19.77 -15.38 -5.55
C GLN A 83 -20.28 -14.16 -6.31
N ASN A 84 -19.53 -13.04 -6.25
CA ASN A 84 -19.88 -11.81 -6.97
C ASN A 84 -19.29 -11.75 -8.38
N LYS A 85 -18.68 -12.82 -8.88
CA LYS A 85 -18.09 -12.90 -10.23
C LYS A 85 -17.13 -11.74 -10.51
N LEU A 86 -16.37 -11.32 -9.48
CA LEU A 86 -15.37 -10.28 -9.62
C LEU A 86 -14.11 -10.83 -10.30
N SER A 87 -13.34 -9.94 -10.93
CA SER A 87 -12.19 -10.36 -11.73
C SER A 87 -11.10 -11.02 -10.91
N SER A 88 -10.83 -10.50 -9.72
CA SER A 88 -9.75 -10.98 -8.86
C SER A 88 -9.87 -10.44 -7.43
N LEU A 89 -9.13 -11.06 -6.51
CA LEU A 89 -8.86 -10.55 -5.17
C LEU A 89 -7.37 -10.25 -5.04
N HIS A 90 -7.04 -9.02 -4.70
CA HIS A 90 -5.67 -8.58 -4.46
C HIS A 90 -5.46 -8.26 -2.97
N ALA A 91 -4.28 -8.61 -2.44
CA ALA A 91 -3.78 -8.13 -1.15
C ALA A 91 -2.44 -7.43 -1.37
N THR A 92 -2.34 -6.14 -1.05
CA THR A 92 -1.14 -5.35 -1.33
C THR A 92 -0.40 -4.97 -0.07
N PHE A 93 0.93 -4.94 -0.14
CA PHE A 93 1.82 -4.56 0.97
C PHE A 93 1.52 -5.34 2.26
N CYS A 94 1.16 -6.61 2.12
CA CYS A 94 0.90 -7.51 3.25
C CYS A 94 2.21 -7.93 3.95
N SER A 95 2.10 -8.42 5.19
CA SER A 95 3.23 -9.00 5.89
C SER A 95 3.71 -10.30 5.24
N LYS A 96 4.94 -10.75 5.57
CA LYS A 96 5.48 -12.01 5.07
C LYS A 96 4.58 -13.20 5.42
N GLN A 97 4.09 -13.24 6.66
CA GLN A 97 3.19 -14.32 7.10
C GLN A 97 1.87 -14.34 6.31
N GLU A 98 1.30 -13.18 6.02
CA GLU A 98 0.08 -13.09 5.20
C GLU A 98 0.33 -13.44 3.75
N PHE A 99 1.49 -13.11 3.20
CA PHE A 99 1.93 -13.52 1.87
C PHE A 99 2.02 -15.05 1.77
N GLU A 100 2.69 -15.70 2.73
CA GLU A 100 2.83 -17.15 2.80
C GLU A 100 1.46 -17.83 2.98
N LEU A 101 0.58 -17.27 3.82
CA LEU A 101 -0.80 -17.73 3.99
C LEU A 101 -1.58 -17.64 2.67
N GLY A 102 -1.45 -16.54 1.95
CA GLY A 102 -2.09 -16.38 0.64
C GLY A 102 -1.63 -17.44 -0.36
N GLN A 103 -0.33 -17.73 -0.41
CA GLN A 103 0.22 -18.78 -1.28
C GLN A 103 -0.31 -20.18 -0.92
N GLN A 104 -0.42 -20.51 0.39
CA GLN A 104 -1.02 -21.77 0.85
C GLN A 104 -2.49 -21.92 0.42
N LEU A 105 -3.21 -20.81 0.27
CA LEU A 105 -4.59 -20.78 -0.22
C LEU A 105 -4.70 -20.65 -1.75
N GLY A 106 -3.58 -20.82 -2.48
CA GLY A 106 -3.55 -20.82 -3.94
C GLY A 106 -3.52 -19.42 -4.57
N MET A 107 -3.26 -18.37 -3.80
CA MET A 107 -3.04 -17.04 -4.37
C MET A 107 -1.65 -16.93 -5.00
N LEU A 108 -1.55 -16.16 -6.08
CA LEU A 108 -0.28 -15.92 -6.76
C LEU A 108 0.53 -14.85 -6.03
N GLY A 109 1.78 -15.17 -5.70
CA GLY A 109 2.71 -14.22 -5.11
C GLY A 109 3.26 -13.26 -6.15
N ARG A 110 3.24 -11.97 -5.84
CA ARG A 110 3.84 -10.92 -6.67
C ARG A 110 4.76 -10.07 -5.81
N VAL A 111 5.98 -9.84 -6.28
CA VAL A 111 7.00 -9.07 -5.57
C VAL A 111 7.36 -7.85 -6.40
N SER A 112 7.50 -6.70 -5.76
CA SER A 112 8.02 -5.47 -6.35
C SER A 112 9.10 -4.87 -5.47
N GLN A 113 9.88 -3.95 -6.03
CA GLN A 113 10.95 -3.28 -5.33
C GLN A 113 10.47 -1.95 -4.75
N GLN A 114 10.79 -1.68 -3.49
CA GLN A 114 10.67 -0.39 -2.85
C GLN A 114 12.06 0.14 -2.49
N PHE A 115 12.25 1.45 -2.62
CA PHE A 115 13.45 2.12 -2.18
C PHE A 115 13.17 2.82 -0.84
N HIS A 116 14.00 2.54 0.15
CA HIS A 116 13.92 3.16 1.46
C HIS A 116 15.19 3.98 1.69
N TRP A 117 15.01 5.23 2.12
CA TRP A 117 16.11 6.01 2.63
C TRP A 117 16.23 5.75 4.13
N LEU A 118 17.43 5.40 4.58
CA LEU A 118 17.75 5.21 5.99
C LEU A 118 18.71 6.32 6.41
N ASN A 119 18.48 6.91 7.57
CA ASN A 119 19.40 7.88 8.14
C ASN A 119 20.65 7.15 8.66
N ASP A 120 21.78 7.37 8.03
CA ASP A 120 23.09 6.81 8.38
C ASP A 120 23.84 7.75 9.35
N GLY A 121 23.17 8.21 10.39
CA GLY A 121 23.75 9.06 11.43
C GLY A 121 23.84 10.55 11.06
N TYR A 122 23.16 10.98 10.01
CA TYR A 122 23.15 12.42 9.64
C TYR A 122 22.35 13.24 10.64
N SER A 123 22.98 14.25 11.22
CA SER A 123 22.34 15.19 12.15
C SER A 123 21.59 16.30 11.44
N ASN A 124 21.97 16.62 10.21
CA ASN A 124 21.37 17.65 9.37
C ASN A 124 21.54 17.34 7.89
N PHE A 125 20.91 18.15 7.04
CA PHE A 125 20.95 17.96 5.58
C PHE A 125 22.33 18.14 4.98
N SER A 126 23.18 18.97 5.58
CA SER A 126 24.56 19.16 5.11
C SER A 126 25.41 17.92 5.31
N ASP A 127 25.22 17.18 6.40
CA ASP A 127 25.91 15.92 6.64
C ASP A 127 25.54 14.89 5.57
N PHE A 128 24.25 14.77 5.25
CA PHE A 128 23.79 13.94 4.14
C PHE A 128 24.43 14.36 2.81
N LEU A 129 24.44 15.65 2.48
CA LEU A 129 25.05 16.14 1.25
C LEU A 129 26.54 15.82 1.17
N ASN A 130 27.25 15.91 2.30
CA ASN A 130 28.68 15.64 2.38
C ASN A 130 29.03 14.18 2.14
N ALA A 131 28.13 13.26 2.46
CA ALA A 131 28.27 11.84 2.18
C ALA A 131 28.09 11.49 0.69
N LEU A 132 27.53 12.41 -0.10
CA LEU A 132 27.29 12.19 -1.52
C LEU A 132 28.51 12.56 -2.38
N SER A 133 28.63 11.95 -3.56
CA SER A 133 29.61 12.38 -4.56
C SER A 133 29.41 13.86 -4.95
N SER A 134 30.47 14.54 -5.31
CA SER A 134 30.43 15.96 -5.68
C SER A 134 29.42 16.30 -6.77
N ARG A 135 29.25 15.40 -7.74
CA ARG A 135 28.24 15.54 -8.81
C ARG A 135 26.82 15.51 -8.27
N LYS A 136 26.48 14.52 -7.42
CA LYS A 136 25.14 14.39 -6.82
C LYS A 136 24.82 15.57 -5.91
N ARG A 137 25.79 15.96 -5.07
CA ARG A 137 25.66 17.12 -4.17
C ARG A 137 25.37 18.42 -4.95
N LYS A 138 26.13 18.69 -6.03
CA LYS A 138 25.89 19.87 -6.89
C LYS A 138 24.50 19.84 -7.53
N ASN A 139 24.05 18.68 -8.02
CA ASN A 139 22.72 18.55 -8.63
C ASN A 139 21.62 18.84 -7.60
N ILE A 140 21.67 18.23 -6.42
CA ILE A 140 20.68 18.46 -5.37
C ILE A 140 20.65 19.94 -4.94
N ASN A 141 21.80 20.57 -4.76
CA ASN A 141 21.86 21.99 -4.41
C ASN A 141 21.25 22.87 -5.50
N LYS A 142 21.51 22.58 -6.78
CA LYS A 142 20.91 23.29 -7.91
C LYS A 142 19.38 23.11 -7.97
N GLU A 143 18.90 21.89 -7.76
CA GLU A 143 17.48 21.60 -7.74
C GLU A 143 16.75 22.30 -6.59
N ARG A 144 17.35 22.28 -5.40
CA ARG A 144 16.82 23.01 -4.23
C ARG A 144 16.80 24.52 -4.44
N ALA A 145 17.88 25.09 -4.98
CA ALA A 145 17.92 26.51 -5.30
C ALA A 145 16.80 26.89 -6.28
N LYS A 146 16.62 26.09 -7.36
CA LYS A 146 15.54 26.31 -8.33
C LYS A 146 14.15 26.15 -7.70
N ALA A 147 13.96 25.17 -6.80
CA ALA A 147 12.69 24.97 -6.13
C ALA A 147 12.34 26.12 -5.17
N ASN A 148 13.35 26.73 -4.53
CA ASN A 148 13.14 27.87 -3.63
C ASN A 148 12.97 29.21 -4.38
N ASP A 149 13.33 29.26 -5.65
CA ASP A 149 13.26 30.47 -6.52
C ASP A 149 11.94 30.53 -7.31
N PHE A 150 10.84 30.08 -6.69
CA PHE A 150 9.51 30.09 -7.35
C PHE A 150 8.68 31.35 -7.07
N GLY A 151 9.26 32.32 -6.32
CA GLY A 151 8.60 33.61 -6.04
C GLY A 151 7.48 33.56 -5.00
N GLY A 152 7.34 32.45 -4.26
CA GLY A 152 6.37 32.26 -3.20
C GLY A 152 7.01 31.92 -1.86
N GLN A 153 6.18 31.83 -0.82
CA GLN A 153 6.57 31.37 0.50
C GLN A 153 5.92 30.01 0.79
N ILE A 154 6.70 29.08 1.34
CA ILE A 154 6.19 27.77 1.79
C ILE A 154 5.97 27.84 3.29
N GLU A 155 4.74 27.63 3.71
CA GLU A 155 4.34 27.52 5.11
C GLU A 155 3.93 26.11 5.46
N ILE A 156 4.33 25.63 6.63
CA ILE A 156 3.89 24.33 7.15
C ILE A 156 2.75 24.58 8.11
N LEU A 157 1.54 24.15 7.73
CA LEU A 157 0.34 24.29 8.52
C LEU A 157 -0.07 22.95 9.10
N THR A 158 -0.47 22.93 10.37
CA THR A 158 -0.90 21.71 11.07
C THR A 158 -2.21 21.92 11.83
N GLY A 159 -3.05 20.89 11.89
CA GLY A 159 -4.25 20.86 12.71
C GLY A 159 -5.17 22.08 12.49
N LYS A 160 -5.30 22.93 13.50
CA LYS A 160 -6.20 24.11 13.49
C LYS A 160 -5.75 25.25 12.57
N GLU A 161 -4.52 25.25 12.15
CA GLU A 161 -3.98 26.25 11.22
C GLU A 161 -4.47 26.05 9.80
N ILE A 162 -4.88 24.82 9.46
CA ILE A 162 -5.44 24.49 8.15
C ILE A 162 -6.86 25.04 8.07
N LYS A 163 -7.10 25.99 7.18
CA LYS A 163 -8.41 26.62 6.93
C LYS A 163 -9.03 26.04 5.67
N LYS A 164 -10.34 26.32 5.50
CA LYS A 164 -11.11 25.80 4.36
C LYS A 164 -10.60 26.30 2.99
N ASP A 165 -9.91 27.44 2.98
CA ASP A 165 -9.41 28.10 1.75
C ASP A 165 -7.99 27.67 1.39
N HIS A 166 -7.40 26.75 2.17
CA HIS A 166 -6.12 26.09 1.88
C HIS A 166 -6.34 24.79 1.13
#